data_b3007dc417ccb039513294543c8f5378
#
_entry.id   b3007dc417ccb039513294543c8f5378
#
_cell.length_a   1.000
_cell.length_b   1.000
_cell.length_c   1.000
_cell.angle_alpha   90.00
_cell.angle_beta   90.00
_cell.angle_gamma   90.00
#
_symmetry.space_group_name_H-M   'P 1'
#
loop_
_entity.id
_entity.type
_entity.pdbx_description
1 polymer ?
#
loop_
_entity_poly.entity_id
_entity_poly.type
_entity_poly.pdbx_seq_one_letter_code
_entity_poly.pdbx_strand_id
1 'polypeptide(L)'
;MKFDIILPIAFSKLENFEFEMYEEDSLIEALSIVENALDEIEGSKFYFNALKEIWNVTVFGDFSVFLEQLLKIVSVIKEKNDSYILDFYEVGTNRKLLLKVIDKDFIKIENASINTWKNSNIEIVEKNILYNDIKNFVKKIRNSINIIAPEINTIGVLNSWYLEILGDNPSKEEQQKRPPGTFSVFD
;
A
#
# COMPACT_ATOMS: atom_id res chain seq x y z
N MET A 1 -3.00 14.04 3.81
CA MET A 1 -3.19 12.59 4.04
C MET A 1 -1.94 12.04 4.70
N LYS A 2 -2.10 11.23 5.75
CA LYS A 2 -1.00 10.55 6.47
C LYS A 2 -1.40 9.10 6.76
N PHE A 3 -0.46 8.20 6.68
CA PHE A 3 -0.66 6.77 6.93
C PHE A 3 0.61 6.14 7.47
N ASP A 4 0.47 5.13 8.31
CA ASP A 4 1.59 4.35 8.85
C ASP A 4 1.11 2.99 9.34
N ILE A 5 2.02 2.02 9.41
CA ILE A 5 1.87 0.80 10.19
C ILE A 5 2.66 0.95 11.48
N ILE A 6 1.98 0.89 12.60
CA ILE A 6 2.56 1.00 13.93
C ILE A 6 2.77 -0.41 14.46
N LEU A 7 4.01 -0.77 14.68
CA LEU A 7 4.39 -2.07 15.23
C LEU A 7 4.92 -1.88 16.66
N PRO A 8 4.81 -2.88 17.54
CA PRO A 8 5.39 -2.82 18.86
C PRO A 8 6.92 -2.63 18.77
N ILE A 9 7.52 -2.10 19.85
CA ILE A 9 8.97 -1.78 19.90
C ILE A 9 9.84 -3.03 19.70
N ALA A 10 9.35 -4.18 20.17
CA ALA A 10 10.01 -5.47 20.00
C ALA A 10 9.02 -6.44 19.35
N PHE A 11 9.39 -6.94 18.19
CA PHE A 11 8.71 -8.04 17.52
C PHE A 11 9.76 -8.97 16.91
N SER A 12 9.43 -10.24 16.81
CA SER A 12 10.33 -11.30 16.33
C SER A 12 9.71 -12.05 15.16
N LYS A 13 10.47 -12.99 14.62
CA LYS A 13 9.95 -13.92 13.61
C LYS A 13 8.73 -14.65 14.16
N LEU A 14 7.70 -14.75 13.33
CA LEU A 14 6.52 -15.55 13.62
C LEU A 14 6.88 -17.04 13.61
N GLU A 15 6.54 -17.74 14.69
CA GLU A 15 6.68 -19.18 14.75
C GLU A 15 5.48 -19.82 14.05
N ASN A 16 5.73 -20.72 13.08
CA ASN A 16 4.69 -21.46 12.35
C ASN A 16 3.74 -20.58 11.50
N PHE A 17 4.19 -19.43 11.02
CA PHE A 17 3.43 -18.70 10.02
C PHE A 17 3.50 -19.45 8.68
N GLU A 18 2.39 -20.01 8.27
CA GLU A 18 2.25 -20.72 7.00
C GLU A 18 1.30 -19.95 6.09
N PHE A 19 1.61 -19.91 4.80
CA PHE A 19 0.73 -19.33 3.79
C PHE A 19 0.79 -20.16 2.52
N GLU A 20 -0.31 -20.17 1.79
CA GLU A 20 -0.40 -20.73 0.45
C GLU A 20 -0.91 -19.65 -0.49
N MET A 21 -0.39 -19.63 -1.71
CA MET A 21 -0.93 -18.82 -2.80
C MET A 21 -1.63 -19.76 -3.77
N TYR A 22 -2.91 -19.47 -4.04
CA TYR A 22 -3.69 -20.21 -5.05
C TYR A 22 -3.39 -19.74 -6.46
N GLU A 23 -3.05 -18.46 -6.61
CA GLU A 23 -2.65 -17.82 -7.86
C GLU A 23 -1.29 -17.16 -7.67
N GLU A 24 -0.22 -17.78 -8.21
CA GLU A 24 1.17 -17.32 -8.00
C GLU A 24 1.42 -15.86 -8.43
N ASP A 25 0.64 -15.34 -9.38
CA ASP A 25 0.76 -13.98 -9.91
C ASP A 25 -0.27 -13.01 -9.31
N SER A 26 -1.06 -13.42 -8.30
CA SER A 26 -2.07 -12.58 -7.65
C SER A 26 -1.43 -11.59 -6.68
N LEU A 27 -1.35 -10.31 -7.08
CA LEU A 27 -0.89 -9.26 -6.17
C LEU A 27 -1.82 -9.09 -4.96
N ILE A 28 -3.13 -9.19 -5.16
CA ILE A 28 -4.12 -9.05 -4.07
C ILE A 28 -3.87 -10.12 -3.02
N GLU A 29 -3.68 -11.37 -3.44
CA GLU A 29 -3.41 -12.49 -2.53
C GLU A 29 -2.07 -12.29 -1.80
N ALA A 30 -1.01 -11.87 -2.51
CA ALA A 30 0.28 -11.57 -1.90
C ALA A 30 0.20 -10.43 -0.86
N LEU A 31 -0.60 -9.40 -1.11
CA LEU A 31 -0.81 -8.30 -0.16
C LEU A 31 -1.67 -8.73 1.03
N SER A 32 -2.63 -9.63 0.85
CA SER A 32 -3.40 -10.23 1.95
C SER A 32 -2.51 -11.09 2.85
N ILE A 33 -1.54 -11.81 2.29
CA ILE A 33 -0.55 -12.56 3.07
C ILE A 33 0.31 -11.61 3.92
N VAL A 34 0.75 -10.47 3.35
CA VAL A 34 1.46 -9.41 4.09
C VAL A 34 0.60 -8.87 5.24
N GLU A 35 -0.67 -8.61 4.99
CA GLU A 35 -1.64 -8.16 6.00
C GLU A 35 -1.75 -9.17 7.13
N ASN A 36 -1.99 -10.45 6.82
CA ASN A 36 -2.14 -11.51 7.81
C ASN A 36 -0.88 -11.64 8.69
N ALA A 37 0.32 -11.59 8.09
CA ALA A 37 1.56 -11.65 8.85
C ALA A 37 1.73 -10.45 9.81
N LEU A 38 1.29 -9.27 9.42
CA LEU A 38 1.34 -8.08 10.27
C LEU A 38 0.25 -8.07 11.35
N ASP A 39 -0.92 -8.65 11.07
CA ASP A 39 -2.02 -8.76 12.03
C ASP A 39 -1.71 -9.77 13.15
N GLU A 40 -0.93 -10.82 12.87
CA GLU A 40 -0.43 -11.77 13.89
C GLU A 40 0.50 -11.11 14.94
N ILE A 41 1.03 -9.92 14.66
CA ILE A 41 1.84 -9.19 15.62
C ILE A 41 0.94 -8.44 16.61
N GLU A 42 0.84 -8.95 17.84
CA GLU A 42 0.03 -8.33 18.89
C GLU A 42 0.40 -6.85 19.09
N GLY A 43 -0.58 -5.99 19.00
CA GLY A 43 -0.40 -4.53 19.13
C GLY A 43 -0.07 -3.81 17.83
N SER A 44 -0.03 -4.50 16.69
CA SER A 44 0.04 -3.87 15.36
C SER A 44 -1.19 -2.99 15.12
N LYS A 45 -0.97 -1.83 14.50
CA LYS A 45 -2.07 -0.91 14.16
C LYS A 45 -1.81 -0.26 12.82
N PHE A 46 -2.82 -0.25 11.97
CA PHE A 46 -2.82 0.58 10.79
C PHE A 46 -3.35 1.98 11.16
N TYR A 47 -2.60 3.01 10.81
CA TYR A 47 -2.97 4.40 11.02
C TYR A 47 -3.25 5.08 9.69
N PHE A 48 -4.40 5.72 9.60
CA PHE A 48 -4.78 6.52 8.44
C PHE A 48 -5.47 7.82 8.87
N ASN A 49 -5.01 8.93 8.33
CA ASN A 49 -5.58 10.25 8.58
C ASN A 49 -5.74 10.99 7.25
N ALA A 50 -6.93 11.46 6.97
CA ALA A 50 -7.21 12.28 5.79
C ALA A 50 -8.32 13.28 6.10
N LEU A 51 -8.27 14.43 5.45
CA LEU A 51 -9.25 15.50 5.59
C LEU A 51 -9.45 15.94 7.04
N LYS A 52 -8.35 15.98 7.81
CA LYS A 52 -8.28 16.33 9.25
C LYS A 52 -9.00 15.35 10.19
N GLU A 53 -9.30 14.16 9.72
CA GLU A 53 -9.89 13.09 10.53
C GLU A 53 -8.98 11.87 10.58
N ILE A 54 -8.86 11.27 11.78
CA ILE A 54 -8.27 9.94 11.94
C ILE A 54 -9.38 8.93 11.64
N TRP A 55 -9.07 8.00 10.74
CA TRP A 55 -10.02 6.96 10.35
C TRP A 55 -9.88 5.74 11.25
N ASN A 56 -11.01 5.11 11.55
CA ASN A 56 -11.01 3.86 12.29
C ASN A 56 -10.75 2.71 11.32
N VAL A 57 -9.49 2.53 10.96
CA VAL A 57 -8.99 1.47 10.08
C VAL A 57 -8.29 0.39 10.89
N THR A 58 -8.28 -0.83 10.38
CA THR A 58 -7.66 -1.98 11.03
C THR A 58 -6.53 -2.56 10.17
N VAL A 59 -5.65 -3.36 10.77
CA VAL A 59 -4.66 -4.12 9.98
C VAL A 59 -5.42 -5.15 9.16
N PHE A 60 -6.29 -5.93 9.77
CA PHE A 60 -7.11 -6.90 9.07
C PHE A 60 -8.22 -6.22 8.25
N GLY A 61 -8.20 -6.39 6.94
CA GLY A 61 -9.21 -5.93 5.99
C GLY A 61 -8.91 -4.58 5.34
N ASP A 62 -8.54 -3.52 6.09
CA ASP A 62 -8.31 -2.20 5.52
C ASP A 62 -6.89 -2.02 4.95
N PHE A 63 -5.91 -2.75 5.49
CA PHE A 63 -4.51 -2.55 5.14
C PHE A 63 -4.19 -3.04 3.74
N SER A 64 -4.55 -4.28 3.39
CA SER A 64 -4.36 -4.83 2.04
C SER A 64 -5.12 -4.04 0.99
N VAL A 65 -6.35 -3.61 1.30
CA VAL A 65 -7.16 -2.71 0.46
C VAL A 65 -6.43 -1.40 0.17
N PHE A 66 -5.73 -0.84 1.15
CA PHE A 66 -4.92 0.36 0.92
C PHE A 66 -3.68 0.06 0.08
N LEU A 67 -2.98 -1.05 0.36
CA LEU A 67 -1.76 -1.43 -0.34
C LEU A 67 -1.98 -1.66 -1.84
N GLU A 68 -3.06 -2.35 -2.22
CA GLU A 68 -3.37 -2.65 -3.62
C GLU A 68 -3.57 -1.38 -4.46
N GLN A 69 -4.00 -0.30 -3.81
CA GLN A 69 -4.28 0.97 -4.46
C GLN A 69 -3.07 1.91 -4.56
N LEU A 70 -1.94 1.59 -3.88
CA LEU A 70 -0.76 2.47 -3.86
C LEU A 70 -0.17 2.71 -5.25
N LEU A 71 -0.15 1.71 -6.14
CA LEU A 71 0.34 1.92 -7.51
C LEU A 71 -0.50 2.93 -8.28
N LYS A 72 -1.82 2.96 -8.07
CA LYS A 72 -2.71 3.93 -8.69
C LYS A 72 -2.47 5.34 -8.14
N ILE A 73 -2.23 5.47 -6.83
CA ILE A 73 -1.84 6.75 -6.23
C ILE A 73 -0.50 7.23 -6.80
N VAL A 74 0.48 6.33 -6.91
CA VAL A 74 1.79 6.65 -7.53
C VAL A 74 1.63 7.06 -8.98
N SER A 75 0.71 6.46 -9.73
CA SER A 75 0.45 6.84 -11.13
C SER A 75 -0.12 8.27 -11.26
N VAL A 76 -0.96 8.70 -10.31
CA VAL A 76 -1.44 10.10 -10.24
C VAL A 76 -0.29 11.05 -9.89
N ILE A 77 0.54 10.68 -8.91
CA ILE A 77 1.72 11.49 -8.53
C ILE A 77 2.67 11.69 -9.72
N LYS A 78 2.90 10.63 -10.52
CA LYS A 78 3.76 10.64 -11.71
C LYS A 78 3.06 11.17 -12.98
N GLU A 79 1.86 11.74 -12.83
CA GLU A 79 1.07 12.33 -13.94
C GLU A 79 0.74 11.36 -15.08
N LYS A 80 0.72 10.07 -14.80
CA LYS A 80 0.21 9.06 -15.74
C LYS A 80 -1.32 9.05 -15.80
N ASN A 81 -1.97 9.54 -14.74
CA ASN A 81 -3.40 9.73 -14.61
C ASN A 81 -3.70 11.08 -13.95
N ASP A 82 -4.78 11.75 -14.36
CA ASP A 82 -5.20 13.05 -13.82
C ASP A 82 -5.82 12.95 -12.43
N SER A 83 -6.42 11.80 -12.10
CA SER A 83 -7.08 11.56 -10.82
C SER A 83 -7.24 10.07 -10.52
N TYR A 84 -7.50 9.77 -9.25
CA TYR A 84 -7.83 8.44 -8.76
C TYR A 84 -8.77 8.53 -7.56
N ILE A 85 -9.70 7.59 -7.44
CA ILE A 85 -10.54 7.44 -6.25
C ILE A 85 -9.94 6.31 -5.39
N LEU A 86 -9.34 6.69 -4.25
CA LEU A 86 -8.95 5.76 -3.21
C LEU A 86 -10.21 5.34 -2.46
N ASP A 87 -10.49 4.05 -2.45
CA ASP A 87 -11.72 3.47 -1.93
C ASP A 87 -11.44 2.47 -0.80
N PHE A 88 -11.84 2.82 0.43
CA PHE A 88 -11.89 1.90 1.56
C PHE A 88 -13.27 1.27 1.60
N TYR A 89 -13.44 0.20 0.84
CA TYR A 89 -14.73 -0.46 0.61
C TYR A 89 -15.11 -1.48 1.70
N GLU A 90 -14.21 -1.76 2.63
CA GLU A 90 -14.47 -2.71 3.71
C GLU A 90 -15.59 -2.24 4.65
N VAL A 91 -16.27 -3.25 5.23
CA VAL A 91 -17.39 -3.04 6.16
C VAL A 91 -16.89 -2.32 7.40
N GLY A 92 -17.35 -1.09 7.61
CA GLY A 92 -16.97 -0.26 8.76
C GLY A 92 -16.29 1.05 8.36
N THR A 93 -15.45 1.07 7.36
CA THR A 93 -14.81 2.31 6.88
C THR A 93 -15.62 2.95 5.76
N ASN A 94 -15.88 2.26 4.67
CA ASN A 94 -16.70 2.70 3.52
C ASN A 94 -16.52 4.18 3.15
N ARG A 95 -15.28 4.62 3.00
CA ARG A 95 -14.91 6.01 2.72
C ARG A 95 -14.10 6.08 1.43
N LYS A 96 -14.34 7.15 0.66
CA LYS A 96 -13.65 7.39 -0.61
C LYS A 96 -12.99 8.76 -0.62
N LEU A 97 -11.79 8.82 -1.17
CA LEU A 97 -11.06 10.05 -1.41
C LEU A 97 -10.80 10.21 -2.90
N LEU A 98 -11.14 11.37 -3.46
CA LEU A 98 -10.68 11.76 -4.78
C LEU A 98 -9.32 12.44 -4.66
N LEU A 99 -8.30 11.85 -5.25
CA LEU A 99 -7.00 12.45 -5.47
C LEU A 99 -6.99 13.02 -6.88
N LYS A 100 -6.75 14.32 -7.03
CA LYS A 100 -6.76 14.99 -8.33
C LYS A 100 -5.53 15.89 -8.50
N VAL A 101 -4.84 15.76 -9.62
CA VAL A 101 -3.73 16.66 -9.98
C VAL A 101 -4.26 18.08 -10.12
N ILE A 102 -3.62 19.03 -9.43
CA ILE A 102 -3.89 20.47 -9.60
C ILE A 102 -2.91 21.04 -10.62
N ASP A 103 -1.64 20.76 -10.42
CA ASP A 103 -0.54 21.22 -11.27
C ASP A 103 0.66 20.24 -11.19
N LYS A 104 1.83 20.65 -11.66
CA LYS A 104 3.04 19.82 -11.66
C LYS A 104 3.51 19.42 -10.26
N ASP A 105 3.20 20.20 -9.22
CA ASP A 105 3.76 20.04 -7.87
C ASP A 105 2.71 19.52 -6.85
N PHE A 106 1.41 19.75 -7.09
CA PHE A 106 0.37 19.54 -6.09
C PHE A 106 -0.76 18.61 -6.52
N ILE A 107 -1.30 17.89 -5.54
CA ILE A 107 -2.51 17.07 -5.62
C ILE A 107 -3.54 17.61 -4.63
N LYS A 108 -4.79 17.72 -5.06
CA LYS A 108 -5.96 17.97 -4.22
C LYS A 108 -6.52 16.63 -3.76
N ILE A 109 -6.86 16.55 -2.49
CA ILE A 109 -7.56 15.41 -1.88
C ILE A 109 -8.87 15.93 -1.31
N GLU A 110 -9.97 15.30 -1.69
CA GLU A 110 -11.31 15.64 -1.23
C GLU A 110 -12.19 14.41 -1.04
N ASN A 111 -13.27 14.55 -0.29
CA ASN A 111 -14.24 13.48 -0.07
C ASN A 111 -14.97 13.13 -1.37
N ALA A 112 -14.98 11.84 -1.71
CA ALA A 112 -15.72 11.28 -2.83
C ALA A 112 -16.82 10.29 -2.40
N SER A 113 -17.08 10.14 -1.09
CA SER A 113 -18.13 9.27 -0.57
C SER A 113 -19.52 9.87 -0.84
N ILE A 114 -20.44 9.06 -1.36
CA ILE A 114 -21.73 9.58 -1.82
C ILE A 114 -22.73 9.75 -0.67
N ASN A 115 -22.78 8.85 0.33
CA ASN A 115 -23.92 8.82 1.25
C ASN A 115 -23.60 8.68 2.74
N THR A 116 -22.40 8.27 3.14
CA THR A 116 -22.13 7.83 4.52
C THR A 116 -21.23 8.77 5.31
N TRP A 117 -20.31 9.44 4.66
CA TRP A 117 -19.34 10.32 5.28
C TRP A 117 -19.39 11.71 4.68
N LYS A 118 -19.77 12.71 5.49
CA LYS A 118 -19.86 14.10 5.07
C LYS A 118 -18.69 14.88 5.62
N ASN A 119 -17.65 15.04 4.83
CA ASN A 119 -16.51 15.88 5.15
C ASN A 119 -16.26 16.86 4.00
N SER A 120 -16.31 18.15 4.28
CA SER A 120 -16.09 19.22 3.29
C SER A 120 -14.64 19.75 3.30
N ASN A 121 -13.76 19.19 4.13
CA ASN A 121 -12.37 19.59 4.12
C ASN A 121 -11.70 19.18 2.81
N ILE A 122 -10.72 19.99 2.42
CA ILE A 122 -9.85 19.74 1.28
C ILE A 122 -8.42 19.75 1.82
N GLU A 123 -7.60 18.83 1.36
CA GLU A 123 -6.16 18.85 1.56
C GLU A 123 -5.45 19.10 0.24
N ILE A 124 -4.42 19.93 0.28
CA ILE A 124 -3.49 20.12 -0.83
C ILE A 124 -2.14 19.58 -0.36
N VAL A 125 -1.60 18.62 -1.11
CA VAL A 125 -0.38 17.90 -0.75
C VAL A 125 0.62 18.02 -1.89
N GLU A 126 1.89 18.29 -1.56
CA GLU A 126 2.99 18.21 -2.52
C GLU A 126 3.21 16.77 -2.99
N LYS A 127 3.30 16.57 -4.30
CA LYS A 127 3.54 15.25 -4.91
C LYS A 127 4.78 14.56 -4.38
N ASN A 128 5.89 15.31 -4.25
CA ASN A 128 7.16 14.77 -3.76
C ASN A 128 7.08 14.32 -2.30
N ILE A 129 6.35 15.06 -1.45
CA ILE A 129 6.14 14.69 -0.05
C ILE A 129 5.31 13.40 0.01
N LEU A 130 4.17 13.37 -0.68
CA LEU A 130 3.30 12.19 -0.70
C LEU A 130 4.03 10.95 -1.25
N TYR A 131 4.81 11.11 -2.32
CA TYR A 131 5.59 10.00 -2.89
C TYR A 131 6.66 9.48 -1.92
N ASN A 132 7.35 10.38 -1.21
CA ASN A 132 8.34 9.99 -0.20
C ASN A 132 7.68 9.29 0.99
N ASP A 133 6.51 9.74 1.44
CA ASP A 133 5.74 9.08 2.49
C ASP A 133 5.34 7.66 2.07
N ILE A 134 4.86 7.48 0.83
CA ILE A 134 4.55 6.15 0.26
C ILE A 134 5.81 5.27 0.25
N LYS A 135 6.93 5.78 -0.26
CA LYS A 135 8.18 4.99 -0.30
C LYS A 135 8.66 4.57 1.09
N ASN A 136 8.61 5.48 2.05
CA ASN A 136 9.03 5.18 3.43
C ASN A 136 8.11 4.15 4.07
N PHE A 137 6.82 4.26 3.85
CA PHE A 137 5.82 3.30 4.32
C PHE A 137 6.07 1.89 3.73
N VAL A 138 6.24 1.79 2.42
CA VAL A 138 6.51 0.51 1.74
C VAL A 138 7.85 -0.09 2.17
N LYS A 139 8.91 0.73 2.36
CA LYS A 139 10.19 0.26 2.94
C LYS A 139 10.01 -0.29 4.35
N LYS A 140 9.20 0.37 5.18
CA LYS A 140 8.92 -0.09 6.54
C LYS A 140 8.22 -1.44 6.52
N ILE A 141 7.19 -1.62 5.67
CA ILE A 141 6.51 -2.91 5.48
C ILE A 141 7.51 -4.00 5.08
N ARG A 142 8.27 -3.77 4.00
CA ARG A 142 9.25 -4.73 3.50
C ARG A 142 10.26 -5.14 4.57
N ASN A 143 10.78 -4.18 5.33
CA ASN A 143 11.72 -4.44 6.42
C ASN A 143 11.07 -5.22 7.56
N SER A 144 9.82 -4.92 7.90
CA SER A 144 9.09 -5.65 8.93
C SER A 144 8.84 -7.09 8.51
N ILE A 145 8.39 -7.32 7.28
CA ILE A 145 8.20 -8.67 6.71
C ILE A 145 9.52 -9.45 6.68
N ASN A 146 10.65 -8.81 6.39
CA ASN A 146 11.97 -9.47 6.47
C ASN A 146 12.30 -10.01 7.88
N ILE A 147 11.73 -9.41 8.92
CA ILE A 147 11.95 -9.86 10.31
C ILE A 147 10.94 -10.94 10.69
N ILE A 148 9.66 -10.73 10.39
CA ILE A 148 8.56 -11.56 10.92
C ILE A 148 8.30 -12.81 10.08
N ALA A 149 8.37 -12.71 8.75
CA ALA A 149 8.09 -13.79 7.80
C ALA A 149 8.90 -13.57 6.50
N PRO A 150 10.22 -13.73 6.52
CA PRO A 150 11.11 -13.40 5.39
C PRO A 150 10.78 -14.17 4.10
N GLU A 151 10.16 -15.34 4.21
CA GLU A 151 9.67 -16.16 3.09
C GLU A 151 8.65 -15.44 2.23
N ILE A 152 7.84 -14.53 2.78
CA ILE A 152 6.87 -13.71 2.02
C ILE A 152 7.58 -12.86 0.96
N ASN A 153 8.77 -12.34 1.28
CA ASN A 153 9.53 -11.53 0.32
C ASN A 153 10.11 -12.34 -0.85
N THR A 154 9.94 -13.67 -0.89
CA THR A 154 10.27 -14.48 -2.07
C THR A 154 9.17 -14.49 -3.11
N ILE A 155 7.97 -14.01 -2.79
CA ILE A 155 6.83 -13.92 -3.71
C ILE A 155 7.17 -12.94 -4.84
N GLY A 156 7.20 -13.43 -6.08
CA GLY A 156 7.68 -12.68 -7.26
C GLY A 156 6.87 -11.43 -7.56
N VAL A 157 5.53 -11.54 -7.52
CA VAL A 157 4.62 -10.42 -7.77
C VAL A 157 4.75 -9.33 -6.71
N LEU A 158 4.95 -9.69 -5.44
CA LEU A 158 5.17 -8.76 -4.35
C LEU A 158 6.49 -7.99 -4.51
N ASN A 159 7.56 -8.69 -4.91
CA ASN A 159 8.83 -8.03 -5.21
C ASN A 159 8.72 -7.04 -6.37
N SER A 160 7.99 -7.39 -7.41
CA SER A 160 7.72 -6.50 -8.54
C SER A 160 6.98 -5.24 -8.08
N TRP A 161 5.97 -5.39 -7.23
CA TRP A 161 5.24 -4.28 -6.63
C TRP A 161 6.13 -3.37 -5.78
N TYR A 162 7.01 -3.93 -4.93
CA TYR A 162 7.98 -3.14 -4.17
C TYR A 162 8.89 -2.30 -5.08
N LEU A 163 9.44 -2.93 -6.13
CA LEU A 163 10.35 -2.26 -7.06
C LEU A 163 9.67 -1.12 -7.82
N GLU A 164 8.42 -1.32 -8.23
CA GLU A 164 7.67 -0.30 -8.97
C GLU A 164 7.37 0.93 -8.12
N ILE A 165 6.99 0.75 -6.84
CA ILE A 165 6.72 1.86 -5.91
C ILE A 165 8.02 2.57 -5.52
N LEU A 166 9.06 1.81 -5.16
CA LEU A 166 10.31 2.36 -4.68
C LEU A 166 11.11 3.05 -5.78
N GLY A 167 10.86 2.71 -7.04
CA GLY A 167 11.61 3.20 -8.18
C GLY A 167 13.01 2.59 -8.29
N ASP A 168 13.25 1.49 -7.59
CA ASP A 168 14.48 0.73 -7.67
C ASP A 168 14.40 -0.14 -8.94
N ASN A 169 15.06 0.26 -10.01
CA ASN A 169 15.23 -0.64 -11.15
C ASN A 169 16.03 -1.86 -10.66
N PRO A 170 15.50 -3.07 -10.84
CA PRO A 170 16.27 -4.27 -10.53
C PRO A 170 17.58 -4.21 -11.31
N SER A 171 18.69 -4.51 -10.63
CA SER A 171 19.99 -4.65 -11.33
C SER A 171 19.83 -5.64 -12.46
N LYS A 172 20.61 -5.46 -13.57
CA LYS A 172 20.56 -6.39 -14.71
C LYS A 172 20.76 -7.85 -14.28
N GLU A 173 21.43 -8.10 -13.17
CA GLU A 173 21.65 -9.42 -12.56
C GLU A 173 20.38 -10.01 -11.91
N GLU A 174 19.50 -9.17 -11.34
CA GLU A 174 18.21 -9.62 -10.77
C GLU A 174 17.17 -9.88 -11.86
N GLN A 175 17.24 -9.16 -13.00
CA GLN A 175 16.37 -9.44 -14.15
C GLN A 175 16.68 -10.78 -14.81
N GLN A 176 17.93 -11.26 -14.79
CA GLN A 176 18.31 -12.57 -15.33
C GLN A 176 17.89 -13.75 -14.45
N LYS A 177 17.56 -13.50 -13.17
CA LYS A 177 17.08 -14.54 -12.23
C LYS A 177 15.57 -14.72 -12.23
N ARG A 178 14.82 -13.90 -12.99
CA ARG A 178 13.37 -14.08 -13.09
C ARG A 178 13.06 -15.33 -13.93
N PRO A 179 12.15 -16.20 -13.46
CA PRO A 179 11.68 -17.29 -14.29
C PRO A 179 11.04 -16.73 -15.58
N PRO A 180 11.23 -17.39 -16.73
CA PRO A 180 10.62 -16.95 -17.97
C PRO A 180 9.09 -17.05 -17.84
N GLY A 181 8.39 -15.92 -17.90
CA GLY A 181 6.92 -15.85 -17.85
C GLY A 181 6.32 -14.72 -17.03
N THR A 182 7.10 -13.91 -16.31
CA THR A 182 6.57 -12.74 -15.60
C THR A 182 6.32 -11.60 -16.58
N PHE A 183 5.08 -11.48 -17.03
CA PHE A 183 4.62 -10.34 -17.83
C PHE A 183 4.46 -9.10 -16.95
N SER A 184 4.75 -7.93 -17.53
CA SER A 184 4.40 -6.63 -16.93
C SER A 184 2.87 -6.57 -16.75
N VAL A 185 2.41 -6.13 -15.59
CA VAL A 185 0.98 -5.99 -15.27
C VAL A 185 0.31 -4.86 -16.08
N PHE A 186 1.04 -4.22 -17.00
CA PHE A 186 0.56 -3.08 -17.78
C PHE A 186 1.05 -3.18 -19.24
N ASP A 187 0.46 -4.07 -20.02
CA ASP A 187 0.29 -3.92 -21.47
C ASP A 187 -1.19 -3.70 -21.78
#